data_8afa2630738072c4956124f8fe119cd9
#
_entry.id   8afa2630738072c4956124f8fe119cd9
#
_cell.length_a   1.000
_cell.length_b   1.000
_cell.length_c   1.000
_cell.angle_alpha   90.00
_cell.angle_beta   90.00
_cell.angle_gamma   90.00
#
_symmetry.space_group_name_H-M   'P 1'
#
loop_
_entity.id
_entity.type
_entity.pdbx_description
1 polymer ?
#
loop_
_entity_poly.entity_id
_entity_poly.type
_entity_poly.pdbx_seq_one_letter_code
_entity_poly.pdbx_strand_id
1 'polypeptide(L)'
;MANEPVIDLPPRPLRWLYLDLNSYFAAVEQQLNPDLRGRPIIVATVASDTTVAIAASVEAKKFGIRTGTPVWEAKRMCRDLIVAPGQHAKYVEFHEAIVAEIWNHIPVDKVCSIDEVACRLLDNENDRESAVALAQRIKAGIRANVGECLTSSVGIAPNRLLAKLASDMQKPDGLTVLTENMLPHHLFDMPLRDITGIGAKMEKRLAQQGILDIRQLCERRPRDAGSAWGGVNGDRLWYLLHGFDLPEKPTQNRTIGHSHVLSPRKRGREPVRLTARRLALKSASRLRRKGYVSRLLVLHARFEDDKSTWRTSIKLPSTQDSFTVLHALDSIYPRLVEAGRIRPGGFAIRMVGVTLAEIAQVGGEQESLFAALDPDDPLARETRTLSLSKAMDRINEKFGRHAVSVGPMDGSRIDRVGTKIAFGRIPNLDEFHE
;
A
#
# COMPACT_ATOMS: atom_id res chain seq x y z
N MET A 1 -36.62 -30.76 21.37
CA MET A 1 -35.84 -29.58 20.99
C MET A 1 -34.92 -29.28 22.17
N ALA A 2 -33.68 -29.67 22.07
CA ALA A 2 -32.69 -29.38 23.12
C ALA A 2 -32.35 -27.91 23.02
N ASN A 3 -32.58 -27.15 24.09
CA ASN A 3 -32.07 -25.79 24.26
C ASN A 3 -30.53 -25.86 24.11
N GLU A 4 -30.00 -25.40 22.98
CA GLU A 4 -28.58 -25.06 22.91
C GLU A 4 -28.28 -24.01 23.98
N PRO A 5 -27.22 -24.18 24.76
CA PRO A 5 -26.85 -23.19 25.78
C PRO A 5 -26.61 -21.87 25.09
N VAL A 6 -27.37 -20.87 25.45
CA VAL A 6 -27.08 -19.45 25.10
C VAL A 6 -25.68 -19.18 25.65
N ILE A 7 -24.70 -19.20 24.80
CA ILE A 7 -23.34 -18.73 25.16
C ILE A 7 -23.48 -17.25 25.43
N ASP A 8 -23.43 -16.87 26.70
CA ASP A 8 -23.44 -15.47 27.13
C ASP A 8 -22.10 -14.85 26.66
N LEU A 9 -22.13 -14.27 25.46
CA LEU A 9 -20.95 -13.63 24.89
C LEU A 9 -20.74 -12.29 25.61
N PRO A 10 -19.47 -11.91 25.90
CA PRO A 10 -19.19 -10.65 26.55
C PRO A 10 -19.69 -9.48 25.70
N PRO A 11 -20.16 -8.38 26.33
CA PRO A 11 -20.63 -7.22 25.62
C PRO A 11 -19.54 -6.65 24.70
N ARG A 12 -19.95 -6.21 23.51
CA ARG A 12 -19.06 -5.70 22.45
C ARG A 12 -19.40 -4.21 22.19
N PRO A 13 -19.00 -3.31 23.10
CA PRO A 13 -19.27 -1.89 22.98
C PRO A 13 -18.58 -1.31 21.74
N LEU A 14 -18.97 -0.09 21.35
CA LEU A 14 -18.26 0.67 20.33
C LEU A 14 -16.84 0.95 20.84
N ARG A 15 -15.83 0.66 20.00
CA ARG A 15 -14.42 0.84 20.38
C ARG A 15 -13.57 1.54 19.35
N TRP A 16 -14.04 1.61 18.09
CA TRP A 16 -13.26 2.14 17.01
C TRP A 16 -14.03 3.15 16.19
N LEU A 17 -13.38 4.26 15.91
CA LEU A 17 -13.77 5.25 14.93
C LEU A 17 -12.77 5.14 13.76
N TYR A 18 -13.26 4.94 12.55
CA TYR A 18 -12.47 4.88 11.33
C TYR A 18 -12.89 6.01 10.40
N LEU A 19 -11.92 6.84 10.01
CA LEU A 19 -12.11 7.97 9.12
C LEU A 19 -11.45 7.67 7.78
N ASP A 20 -12.19 7.89 6.68
CA ASP A 20 -11.75 7.69 5.30
C ASP A 20 -12.06 8.95 4.50
N LEU A 21 -11.01 9.63 4.00
CA LEU A 21 -11.14 10.87 3.23
C LEU A 21 -11.69 10.59 1.83
N ASN A 22 -12.73 11.31 1.46
CA ASN A 22 -13.42 11.08 0.19
C ASN A 22 -12.62 11.62 -0.98
N SER A 23 -12.27 10.73 -1.94
CA SER A 23 -11.56 11.10 -3.17
C SER A 23 -10.30 11.94 -2.92
N TYR A 24 -9.53 11.61 -1.88
CA TYR A 24 -8.55 12.44 -1.20
C TYR A 24 -7.67 13.30 -2.12
N PHE A 25 -6.92 12.70 -3.05
CA PHE A 25 -6.03 13.47 -3.94
C PHE A 25 -6.81 14.46 -4.82
N ALA A 26 -7.99 14.07 -5.29
CA ALA A 26 -8.83 14.98 -6.09
C ALA A 26 -9.41 16.10 -5.21
N ALA A 27 -9.81 15.80 -3.97
CA ALA A 27 -10.28 16.81 -3.03
C ALA A 27 -9.18 17.83 -2.67
N VAL A 28 -7.93 17.37 -2.51
CA VAL A 28 -6.78 18.30 -2.30
C VAL A 28 -6.54 19.17 -3.52
N GLU A 29 -6.63 18.65 -4.76
CA GLU A 29 -6.51 19.50 -5.95
C GLU A 29 -7.63 20.55 -6.03
N GLN A 30 -8.87 20.17 -5.68
CA GLN A 30 -10.01 21.11 -5.60
C GLN A 30 -9.85 22.14 -4.46
N GLN A 31 -9.18 21.76 -3.36
CA GLN A 31 -8.86 22.66 -2.26
C GLN A 31 -7.80 23.68 -2.67
N LEU A 32 -6.76 23.25 -3.39
CA LEU A 32 -5.67 24.10 -3.85
C LEU A 32 -6.07 25.04 -5.00
N ASN A 33 -7.00 24.58 -5.86
CA ASN A 33 -7.45 25.37 -7.02
C ASN A 33 -8.99 25.48 -7.04
N PRO A 34 -9.55 26.66 -6.67
CA PRO A 34 -10.99 26.89 -6.69
C PRO A 34 -11.68 26.63 -8.03
N ASP A 35 -10.97 26.80 -9.16
CA ASP A 35 -11.53 26.56 -10.50
C ASP A 35 -11.84 25.09 -10.78
N LEU A 36 -11.31 24.18 -9.97
CA LEU A 36 -11.57 22.74 -10.05
C LEU A 36 -12.76 22.28 -9.21
N ARG A 37 -13.28 23.15 -8.34
CA ARG A 37 -14.39 22.81 -7.42
C ARG A 37 -15.67 22.50 -8.17
N GLY A 38 -16.36 21.42 -7.77
CA GLY A 38 -17.59 20.98 -8.40
C GLY A 38 -17.43 20.41 -9.81
N ARG A 39 -16.20 20.34 -10.35
CA ARG A 39 -15.92 19.82 -11.68
C ARG A 39 -15.44 18.36 -11.65
N PRO A 40 -15.75 17.57 -12.69
CA PRO A 40 -15.23 16.22 -12.82
C PRO A 40 -13.71 16.28 -13.10
N ILE A 41 -12.91 15.86 -12.12
CA ILE A 41 -11.46 15.80 -12.25
C ILE A 41 -10.93 14.41 -11.93
N ILE A 42 -9.84 14.03 -12.58
CA ILE A 42 -9.00 12.92 -12.17
C ILE A 42 -7.59 13.39 -11.88
N VAL A 43 -6.93 12.76 -10.95
CA VAL A 43 -5.50 12.97 -10.69
C VAL A 43 -4.73 11.85 -11.38
N ALA A 44 -3.70 12.22 -12.15
CA ALA A 44 -2.80 11.28 -12.81
C ALA A 44 -1.34 11.60 -12.47
N THR A 45 -0.48 10.57 -12.44
CA THR A 45 0.94 10.76 -12.07
C THR A 45 1.75 11.55 -13.10
N VAL A 46 1.31 11.54 -14.34
CA VAL A 46 1.85 12.32 -15.48
C VAL A 46 0.71 12.67 -16.43
N ALA A 47 0.82 13.80 -17.11
CA ALA A 47 -0.17 14.25 -18.09
C ALA A 47 -0.02 13.44 -19.40
N SER A 48 -0.49 12.18 -19.40
CA SER A 48 -0.44 11.29 -20.55
C SER A 48 -1.67 10.41 -20.60
N ASP A 49 -2.26 10.24 -21.77
CA ASP A 49 -3.43 9.38 -21.99
C ASP A 49 -3.14 7.89 -21.74
N THR A 50 -1.86 7.49 -21.73
CA THR A 50 -1.44 6.11 -21.48
C THR A 50 -1.35 5.74 -19.99
N THR A 51 -1.57 6.70 -19.09
CA THR A 51 -1.58 6.47 -17.65
C THR A 51 -2.99 6.16 -17.14
N VAL A 52 -3.08 5.92 -15.84
CA VAL A 52 -4.37 5.67 -15.16
C VAL A 52 -4.63 6.74 -14.12
N ALA A 53 -5.89 6.98 -13.83
CA ALA A 53 -6.31 7.80 -12.71
C ALA A 53 -5.84 7.19 -11.39
N ILE A 54 -5.12 7.97 -10.57
CA ILE A 54 -4.77 7.57 -9.19
C ILE A 54 -5.86 7.99 -8.20
N ALA A 55 -6.66 8.99 -8.55
CA ALA A 55 -7.88 9.38 -7.85
C ALA A 55 -8.88 9.99 -8.83
N ALA A 56 -10.15 9.94 -8.48
CA ALA A 56 -11.25 10.59 -9.21
C ALA A 56 -12.10 11.38 -8.20
N SER A 57 -12.50 12.61 -8.56
CA SER A 57 -13.40 13.42 -7.74
C SER A 57 -14.80 12.79 -7.62
N VAL A 58 -15.58 13.26 -6.68
CA VAL A 58 -16.96 12.80 -6.49
C VAL A 58 -17.78 13.02 -7.77
N GLU A 59 -17.56 14.13 -8.46
CA GLU A 59 -18.19 14.47 -9.73
C GLU A 59 -17.79 13.50 -10.84
N ALA A 60 -16.49 13.17 -10.95
CA ALA A 60 -16.01 12.21 -11.94
C ALA A 60 -16.53 10.79 -11.68
N LYS A 61 -16.69 10.40 -10.42
CA LYS A 61 -17.27 9.09 -10.03
C LYS A 61 -18.71 8.92 -10.49
N LYS A 62 -19.49 9.99 -10.65
CA LYS A 62 -20.87 9.95 -11.19
C LYS A 62 -20.90 9.45 -12.64
N PHE A 63 -19.82 9.63 -13.40
CA PHE A 63 -19.65 9.10 -14.75
C PHE A 63 -19.08 7.67 -14.78
N GLY A 64 -18.92 7.01 -13.62
CA GLY A 64 -18.32 5.67 -13.52
C GLY A 64 -16.79 5.65 -13.50
N ILE A 65 -16.12 6.83 -13.52
CA ILE A 65 -14.67 6.95 -13.49
C ILE A 65 -14.17 6.63 -12.08
N ARG A 66 -13.18 5.73 -11.96
CA ARG A 66 -12.64 5.28 -10.67
C ARG A 66 -11.11 5.26 -10.70
N THR A 67 -10.49 5.08 -9.55
CA THR A 67 -9.05 4.77 -9.44
C THR A 67 -8.72 3.57 -10.31
N GLY A 68 -7.68 3.70 -11.15
CA GLY A 68 -7.27 2.68 -12.11
C GLY A 68 -7.89 2.82 -13.50
N THR A 69 -8.91 3.67 -13.69
CA THR A 69 -9.47 3.95 -15.04
C THR A 69 -8.38 4.59 -15.93
N PRO A 70 -8.10 4.06 -17.15
CA PRO A 70 -7.19 4.68 -18.09
C PRO A 70 -7.62 6.11 -18.45
N VAL A 71 -6.68 7.04 -18.53
CA VAL A 71 -6.99 8.45 -18.82
C VAL A 71 -7.74 8.63 -20.15
N TRP A 72 -7.33 7.90 -21.20
CA TRP A 72 -8.03 7.92 -22.49
C TRP A 72 -9.49 7.44 -22.39
N GLU A 73 -9.74 6.43 -21.55
CA GLU A 73 -11.09 5.90 -21.32
C GLU A 73 -11.92 6.87 -20.50
N ALA A 74 -11.35 7.44 -19.42
CA ALA A 74 -12.00 8.45 -18.59
C ALA A 74 -12.44 9.68 -19.39
N LYS A 75 -11.63 10.15 -20.35
CA LYS A 75 -11.98 11.24 -21.28
C LYS A 75 -13.18 10.89 -22.21
N ARG A 76 -13.34 9.61 -22.54
CA ARG A 76 -14.51 9.15 -23.30
C ARG A 76 -15.78 9.08 -22.46
N MET A 77 -15.64 8.76 -21.16
CA MET A 77 -16.76 8.68 -20.22
C MET A 77 -17.29 10.05 -19.83
N CYS A 78 -16.41 11.07 -19.76
CA CYS A 78 -16.76 12.45 -19.41
C CYS A 78 -16.02 13.43 -20.32
N ARG A 79 -16.77 14.17 -21.16
CA ARG A 79 -16.22 15.09 -22.14
C ARG A 79 -15.51 16.30 -21.49
N ASP A 80 -16.02 16.77 -20.36
CA ASP A 80 -15.51 17.93 -19.64
C ASP A 80 -14.53 17.54 -18.53
N LEU A 81 -13.96 16.34 -18.61
CA LEU A 81 -13.02 15.82 -17.62
C LEU A 81 -11.71 16.59 -17.60
N ILE A 82 -11.30 17.04 -16.43
CA ILE A 82 -10.00 17.65 -16.22
C ILE A 82 -9.03 16.61 -15.67
N VAL A 83 -7.82 16.59 -16.25
CA VAL A 83 -6.73 15.74 -15.78
C VAL A 83 -5.72 16.61 -15.02
N ALA A 84 -5.73 16.50 -13.70
CA ALA A 84 -4.79 17.22 -12.83
C ALA A 84 -3.50 16.38 -12.65
N PRO A 85 -2.31 17.00 -12.74
CA PRO A 85 -1.06 16.33 -12.38
C PRO A 85 -0.98 16.16 -10.87
N GLY A 86 -0.55 14.98 -10.40
CA GLY A 86 -0.50 14.68 -8.96
C GLY A 86 0.62 15.44 -8.23
N GLN A 87 0.27 16.12 -7.15
CA GLN A 87 1.15 16.92 -6.29
C GLN A 87 1.43 16.17 -4.96
N HIS A 88 2.24 15.10 -5.01
CA HIS A 88 2.42 14.19 -3.88
C HIS A 88 2.90 14.87 -2.58
N ALA A 89 3.75 15.90 -2.65
CA ALA A 89 4.17 16.66 -1.47
C ALA A 89 2.98 17.35 -0.79
N LYS A 90 2.11 17.99 -1.58
CA LYS A 90 0.89 18.62 -1.05
C LYS A 90 -0.05 17.63 -0.39
N TYR A 91 -0.15 16.42 -0.93
CA TYR A 91 -0.98 15.37 -0.30
C TYR A 91 -0.44 14.98 1.07
N VAL A 92 0.89 14.95 1.27
CA VAL A 92 1.47 14.68 2.59
C VAL A 92 1.26 15.86 3.54
N GLU A 93 1.44 17.12 3.09
CA GLU A 93 1.17 18.32 3.90
C GLU A 93 -0.27 18.32 4.44
N PHE A 94 -1.26 18.09 3.56
CA PHE A 94 -2.65 18.02 3.97
C PHE A 94 -2.94 16.82 4.88
N HIS A 95 -2.32 15.69 4.63
CA HIS A 95 -2.44 14.51 5.50
C HIS A 95 -1.95 14.81 6.93
N GLU A 96 -0.77 15.42 7.06
CA GLU A 96 -0.21 15.80 8.36
C GLU A 96 -1.12 16.79 9.09
N ALA A 97 -1.67 17.78 8.37
CA ALA A 97 -2.62 18.73 8.94
C ALA A 97 -3.94 18.06 9.40
N ILE A 98 -4.47 17.09 8.62
CA ILE A 98 -5.66 16.33 8.98
C ILE A 98 -5.39 15.45 10.21
N VAL A 99 -4.26 14.76 10.26
CA VAL A 99 -3.89 13.93 11.41
C VAL A 99 -3.74 14.80 12.66
N ALA A 100 -3.12 15.98 12.55
CA ALA A 100 -3.02 16.94 13.66
C ALA A 100 -4.39 17.44 14.12
N GLU A 101 -5.32 17.72 13.19
CA GLU A 101 -6.69 18.12 13.55
C GLU A 101 -7.43 17.00 14.27
N ILE A 102 -7.30 15.74 13.81
CA ILE A 102 -7.91 14.59 14.52
C ILE A 102 -7.36 14.47 15.94
N TRP A 103 -6.04 14.67 16.14
CA TRP A 103 -5.40 14.63 17.45
C TRP A 103 -5.95 15.66 18.45
N ASN A 104 -6.48 16.80 17.99
CA ASN A 104 -7.13 17.80 18.83
C ASN A 104 -8.44 17.29 19.44
N HIS A 105 -9.02 16.21 18.90
CA HIS A 105 -10.29 15.65 19.33
C HIS A 105 -10.15 14.29 20.01
N ILE A 106 -9.28 13.42 19.49
CA ILE A 106 -9.05 12.06 19.99
C ILE A 106 -7.64 11.58 19.60
N PRO A 107 -6.95 10.80 20.47
CA PRO A 107 -5.69 10.18 20.10
C PRO A 107 -5.80 9.29 18.85
N VAL A 108 -4.88 9.44 17.91
CA VAL A 108 -4.79 8.59 16.71
C VAL A 108 -4.06 7.31 17.09
N ASP A 109 -4.77 6.18 17.04
CA ASP A 109 -4.17 4.86 17.30
C ASP A 109 -3.35 4.38 16.10
N LYS A 110 -3.87 4.59 14.89
CA LYS A 110 -3.20 4.13 13.67
C LYS A 110 -3.53 4.97 12.44
N VAL A 111 -2.49 5.44 11.78
CA VAL A 111 -2.56 5.92 10.39
C VAL A 111 -2.52 4.70 9.48
N CYS A 112 -3.63 4.40 8.81
CA CYS A 112 -3.78 3.21 7.96
C CYS A 112 -3.28 3.43 6.53
N SER A 113 -3.52 4.64 5.99
CA SER A 113 -3.02 5.10 4.69
C SER A 113 -2.94 6.63 4.68
N ILE A 114 -2.62 7.22 3.53
CA ILE A 114 -2.59 8.69 3.36
C ILE A 114 -3.97 9.34 3.54
N ASP A 115 -5.04 8.58 3.42
CA ASP A 115 -6.44 9.02 3.46
C ASP A 115 -7.28 8.27 4.51
N GLU A 116 -6.66 7.39 5.31
CA GLU A 116 -7.37 6.56 6.29
C GLU A 116 -6.72 6.60 7.66
N VAL A 117 -7.52 6.89 8.68
CA VAL A 117 -7.08 6.97 10.08
C VAL A 117 -8.04 6.18 10.97
N ALA A 118 -7.50 5.44 11.93
CA ALA A 118 -8.25 4.72 12.95
C ALA A 118 -7.92 5.26 14.35
N CYS A 119 -8.95 5.52 15.12
CA CYS A 119 -8.87 6.00 16.50
C CYS A 119 -9.61 5.03 17.42
N ARG A 120 -9.08 4.80 18.61
CA ARG A 120 -9.73 3.99 19.62
C ARG A 120 -10.54 4.90 20.53
N LEU A 121 -11.85 4.66 20.61
CA LEU A 121 -12.75 5.40 21.49
C LEU A 121 -12.37 5.18 22.95
N LEU A 122 -12.43 6.24 23.74
CA LEU A 122 -12.27 6.20 25.19
C LEU A 122 -13.51 5.60 25.86
N ASP A 123 -13.38 5.12 27.08
CA ASP A 123 -14.51 4.45 27.78
C ASP A 123 -15.70 5.38 28.05
N ASN A 124 -15.47 6.68 28.11
CA ASN A 124 -16.51 7.72 28.23
C ASN A 124 -17.05 8.23 26.88
N GLU A 125 -16.61 7.69 25.76
CA GLU A 125 -16.99 8.07 24.39
C GLU A 125 -17.51 6.86 23.58
N ASN A 126 -17.71 5.71 24.25
CA ASN A 126 -18.06 4.44 23.60
C ASN A 126 -19.58 4.20 23.50
N ASP A 127 -20.40 5.11 23.97
CA ASP A 127 -21.83 5.13 23.67
C ASP A 127 -22.09 5.76 22.29
N ARG A 128 -23.27 5.48 21.73
CA ARG A 128 -23.60 5.89 20.37
C ARG A 128 -23.65 7.42 20.20
N GLU A 129 -24.21 8.14 21.17
CA GLU A 129 -24.42 9.60 21.07
C GLU A 129 -23.09 10.33 21.15
N SER A 130 -22.28 10.01 22.15
CA SER A 130 -20.93 10.57 22.34
C SER A 130 -20.01 10.29 21.14
N ALA A 131 -20.01 9.06 20.64
CA ALA A 131 -19.20 8.67 19.48
C ALA A 131 -19.63 9.38 18.18
N VAL A 132 -20.94 9.57 17.96
CA VAL A 132 -21.46 10.33 16.82
C VAL A 132 -21.10 11.81 16.95
N ALA A 133 -21.28 12.40 18.12
CA ALA A 133 -20.92 13.80 18.38
C ALA A 133 -19.41 14.04 18.17
N LEU A 134 -18.55 13.13 18.62
CA LEU A 134 -17.10 13.17 18.37
C LEU A 134 -16.80 13.14 16.86
N ALA A 135 -17.38 12.20 16.12
CA ALA A 135 -17.18 12.10 14.68
C ALA A 135 -17.60 13.37 13.94
N GLN A 136 -18.71 13.97 14.34
CA GLN A 136 -19.19 15.23 13.75
C GLN A 136 -18.24 16.40 14.07
N ARG A 137 -17.70 16.50 15.29
CA ARG A 137 -16.70 17.51 15.64
C ARG A 137 -15.43 17.36 14.81
N ILE A 138 -14.92 16.13 14.63
CA ILE A 138 -13.75 15.87 13.79
C ILE A 138 -14.02 16.29 12.34
N LYS A 139 -15.15 15.90 11.76
CA LYS A 139 -15.51 16.27 10.37
C LYS A 139 -15.63 17.79 10.22
N ALA A 140 -16.24 18.48 11.17
CA ALA A 140 -16.37 19.93 11.18
C ALA A 140 -15.00 20.61 11.33
N GLY A 141 -14.14 20.12 12.22
CA GLY A 141 -12.78 20.62 12.42
C GLY A 141 -11.92 20.49 11.16
N ILE A 142 -11.91 19.33 10.49
CA ILE A 142 -11.19 19.15 9.22
C ILE A 142 -11.67 20.17 8.17
N ARG A 143 -13.00 20.36 8.05
CA ARG A 143 -13.56 21.29 7.07
C ARG A 143 -13.20 22.75 7.38
N ALA A 144 -13.22 23.14 8.64
CA ALA A 144 -12.96 24.51 9.08
C ALA A 144 -11.46 24.86 9.10
N ASN A 145 -10.63 23.95 9.61
CA ASN A 145 -9.22 24.25 9.94
C ASN A 145 -8.23 23.75 8.87
N VAL A 146 -8.62 22.75 8.04
CA VAL A 146 -7.72 22.19 7.01
C VAL A 146 -8.20 22.52 5.60
N GLY A 147 -9.50 22.34 5.30
CA GLY A 147 -10.03 22.70 3.99
C GLY A 147 -11.46 22.23 3.74
N GLU A 148 -12.27 23.14 3.18
CA GLU A 148 -13.69 22.92 2.95
C GLU A 148 -14.01 21.82 1.94
N CYS A 149 -13.08 21.54 0.98
CA CYS A 149 -13.21 20.45 0.01
C CYS A 149 -12.87 19.08 0.60
N LEU A 150 -12.29 19.03 1.82
CA LEU A 150 -11.82 17.79 2.45
C LEU A 150 -12.97 17.19 3.27
N THR A 151 -13.74 16.32 2.62
CA THR A 151 -14.81 15.57 3.28
C THR A 151 -14.34 14.16 3.66
N SER A 152 -14.94 13.60 4.70
CA SER A 152 -14.62 12.25 5.17
C SER A 152 -15.87 11.43 5.45
N SER A 153 -15.81 10.14 5.18
CA SER A 153 -16.78 9.17 5.67
C SER A 153 -16.26 8.51 6.93
N VAL A 154 -17.10 8.44 7.96
CA VAL A 154 -16.72 7.90 9.26
C VAL A 154 -17.55 6.66 9.57
N GLY A 155 -16.87 5.60 10.00
CA GLY A 155 -17.49 4.40 10.53
C GLY A 155 -17.15 4.21 12.00
N ILE A 156 -18.13 3.83 12.81
CA ILE A 156 -17.96 3.55 14.24
C ILE A 156 -18.47 2.14 14.51
N ALA A 157 -17.66 1.30 15.16
CA ALA A 157 -18.00 -0.11 15.38
C ALA A 157 -17.22 -0.72 16.56
N PRO A 158 -17.59 -1.95 17.01
CA PRO A 158 -16.87 -2.65 18.07
C PRO A 158 -15.42 -2.98 17.76
N ASN A 159 -15.05 -3.15 16.47
CA ASN A 159 -13.67 -3.39 16.06
C ASN A 159 -13.30 -2.60 14.80
N ARG A 160 -12.00 -2.50 14.54
CA ARG A 160 -11.46 -1.68 13.45
C ARG A 160 -11.90 -2.16 12.05
N LEU A 161 -12.06 -3.47 11.83
CA LEU A 161 -12.54 -4.00 10.55
C LEU A 161 -13.96 -3.53 10.25
N LEU A 162 -14.85 -3.66 11.21
CA LEU A 162 -16.25 -3.23 11.08
C LEU A 162 -16.35 -1.70 10.98
N ALA A 163 -15.52 -0.95 11.71
CA ALA A 163 -15.47 0.50 11.58
C ALA A 163 -15.02 0.92 10.17
N LYS A 164 -14.04 0.22 9.56
CA LYS A 164 -13.68 0.43 8.16
C LYS A 164 -14.84 0.11 7.22
N LEU A 165 -15.51 -1.03 7.39
CA LEU A 165 -16.69 -1.37 6.58
C LEU A 165 -17.80 -0.34 6.71
N ALA A 166 -18.09 0.11 7.93
CA ALA A 166 -19.08 1.14 8.20
C ALA A 166 -18.76 2.47 7.48
N SER A 167 -17.47 2.86 7.42
CA SER A 167 -17.06 4.07 6.69
C SER A 167 -17.30 3.99 5.19
N ASP A 168 -17.36 2.78 4.62
CA ASP A 168 -17.61 2.56 3.20
C ASP A 168 -19.10 2.50 2.84
N MET A 169 -19.99 2.23 3.82
CA MET A 169 -21.43 2.04 3.58
C MET A 169 -22.14 3.31 3.11
N GLN A 170 -21.71 4.48 3.57
CA GLN A 170 -22.30 5.77 3.24
C GLN A 170 -21.23 6.73 2.72
N LYS A 171 -20.84 6.58 1.47
CA LYS A 171 -19.90 7.48 0.78
C LYS A 171 -20.65 8.30 -0.30
N PRO A 172 -20.32 9.59 -0.50
CA PRO A 172 -19.35 10.40 0.25
C PRO A 172 -19.95 11.04 1.52
N ASP A 173 -19.09 11.52 2.39
CA ASP A 173 -19.37 12.36 3.57
C ASP A 173 -20.34 11.75 4.62
N GLY A 174 -20.45 10.40 4.62
CA GLY A 174 -21.34 9.67 5.51
C GLY A 174 -20.84 9.51 6.95
N LEU A 175 -21.72 9.00 7.80
CA LEU A 175 -21.44 8.58 9.16
C LEU A 175 -22.30 7.36 9.51
N THR A 176 -21.66 6.22 9.69
CA THR A 176 -22.34 4.95 9.95
C THR A 176 -21.87 4.35 11.26
N VAL A 177 -22.82 3.92 12.11
CA VAL A 177 -22.55 3.24 13.38
C VAL A 177 -23.08 1.83 13.32
N LEU A 178 -22.21 0.84 13.51
CA LEU A 178 -22.56 -0.57 13.64
C LEU A 178 -22.46 -0.97 15.11
N THR A 179 -23.59 -1.22 15.75
CA THR A 179 -23.68 -1.70 17.13
C THR A 179 -23.71 -3.23 17.17
N GLU A 180 -23.47 -3.81 18.34
CA GLU A 180 -23.45 -5.25 18.56
C GLU A 180 -24.69 -5.98 18.06
N ASN A 181 -25.86 -5.45 18.37
CA ASN A 181 -27.17 -6.02 18.00
C ASN A 181 -27.48 -5.98 16.48
N MET A 182 -26.73 -5.20 15.71
CA MET A 182 -26.83 -5.16 14.24
C MET A 182 -26.00 -6.26 13.58
N LEU A 183 -25.05 -6.88 14.33
CA LEU A 183 -24.07 -7.81 13.80
C LEU A 183 -24.48 -9.28 13.98
N PRO A 184 -24.13 -10.14 13.02
CA PRO A 184 -23.54 -9.84 11.70
C PRO A 184 -24.60 -9.47 10.66
N HIS A 185 -25.91 -9.44 11.00
CA HIS A 185 -27.04 -9.36 10.08
C HIS A 185 -26.98 -8.16 9.13
N HIS A 186 -26.52 -7.03 9.63
CA HIS A 186 -26.44 -5.78 8.84
C HIS A 186 -25.40 -5.84 7.71
N LEU A 187 -24.54 -6.87 7.71
CA LEU A 187 -23.53 -7.07 6.68
C LEU A 187 -23.99 -7.99 5.54
N PHE A 188 -25.13 -8.68 5.70
CA PHE A 188 -25.54 -9.76 4.79
C PHE A 188 -25.84 -9.32 3.35
N ASP A 189 -26.26 -8.09 3.17
CA ASP A 189 -26.55 -7.52 1.85
C ASP A 189 -25.31 -6.95 1.13
N MET A 190 -24.15 -6.95 1.80
CA MET A 190 -22.91 -6.48 1.21
C MET A 190 -22.25 -7.56 0.38
N PRO A 191 -21.59 -7.22 -0.74
CA PRO A 191 -20.76 -8.15 -1.49
C PRO A 191 -19.57 -8.65 -0.65
N LEU A 192 -19.19 -9.91 -0.79
CA LEU A 192 -18.00 -10.46 -0.11
C LEU A 192 -16.72 -9.64 -0.37
N ARG A 193 -16.61 -9.05 -1.56
CA ARG A 193 -15.42 -8.24 -1.94
C ARG A 193 -15.31 -6.92 -1.20
N ASP A 194 -16.36 -6.45 -0.58
CA ASP A 194 -16.32 -5.23 0.22
C ASP A 194 -15.63 -5.45 1.57
N ILE A 195 -15.54 -6.72 2.01
CA ILE A 195 -14.77 -7.07 3.20
C ILE A 195 -13.27 -6.94 2.89
N THR A 196 -12.58 -6.07 3.66
CA THR A 196 -11.13 -5.90 3.58
C THR A 196 -10.42 -7.25 3.73
N GLY A 197 -9.63 -7.62 2.70
CA GLY A 197 -8.94 -8.91 2.62
C GLY A 197 -9.60 -9.93 1.68
N ILE A 198 -10.82 -9.71 1.24
CA ILE A 198 -11.49 -10.56 0.25
C ILE A 198 -11.37 -9.94 -1.15
N GLY A 199 -10.31 -10.27 -1.87
CA GLY A 199 -10.18 -9.97 -3.30
C GLY A 199 -10.74 -11.10 -4.18
N ALA A 200 -10.72 -10.92 -5.51
CA ALA A 200 -11.24 -11.89 -6.48
C ALA A 200 -10.73 -13.33 -6.31
N LYS A 201 -9.47 -13.51 -5.86
CA LYS A 201 -8.90 -14.85 -5.63
C LYS A 201 -9.46 -15.50 -4.38
N MET A 202 -9.67 -14.72 -3.32
CA MET A 202 -10.24 -15.23 -2.07
C MET A 202 -11.73 -15.53 -2.24
N GLU A 203 -12.49 -14.66 -2.90
CA GLU A 203 -13.88 -14.90 -3.25
C GLU A 203 -14.04 -16.21 -4.04
N LYS A 204 -13.21 -16.43 -5.08
CA LYS A 204 -13.21 -17.69 -5.84
C LYS A 204 -12.92 -18.92 -4.94
N ARG A 205 -11.98 -18.77 -4.01
CA ARG A 205 -11.64 -19.84 -3.04
C ARG A 205 -12.80 -20.14 -2.10
N LEU A 206 -13.46 -19.11 -1.55
CA LEU A 206 -14.63 -19.26 -0.70
C LEU A 206 -15.78 -19.90 -1.46
N ALA A 207 -16.03 -19.51 -2.71
CA ALA A 207 -17.05 -20.11 -3.58
C ALA A 207 -16.79 -21.61 -3.83
N GLN A 208 -15.53 -22.04 -3.96
CA GLN A 208 -15.18 -23.48 -4.07
C GLN A 208 -15.51 -24.28 -2.80
N GLN A 209 -15.69 -23.61 -1.67
CA GLN A 209 -16.10 -24.19 -0.39
C GLN A 209 -17.58 -23.95 -0.08
N GLY A 210 -18.37 -23.52 -1.07
CA GLY A 210 -19.80 -23.25 -0.94
C GLY A 210 -20.13 -22.02 -0.11
N ILE A 211 -19.23 -21.03 -0.07
CA ILE A 211 -19.45 -19.73 0.59
C ILE A 211 -19.53 -18.65 -0.51
N LEU A 212 -20.74 -18.18 -0.80
CA LEU A 212 -21.02 -17.25 -1.90
C LEU A 212 -21.30 -15.83 -1.41
N ASP A 213 -21.69 -15.66 -0.14
CA ASP A 213 -22.06 -14.41 0.48
C ASP A 213 -21.60 -14.32 1.94
N ILE A 214 -21.81 -13.16 2.57
CA ILE A 214 -21.42 -12.92 3.97
C ILE A 214 -22.26 -13.73 4.93
N ARG A 215 -23.55 -13.94 4.65
CA ARG A 215 -24.44 -14.76 5.48
C ARG A 215 -23.89 -16.16 5.61
N GLN A 216 -23.61 -16.81 4.49
CA GLN A 216 -23.06 -18.19 4.48
C GLN A 216 -21.69 -18.27 5.17
N LEU A 217 -20.87 -17.21 5.11
CA LEU A 217 -19.61 -17.14 5.85
C LEU A 217 -19.85 -17.06 7.36
N CYS A 218 -20.79 -16.23 7.80
CA CYS A 218 -21.09 -16.00 9.22
C CYS A 218 -21.86 -17.16 9.87
N GLU A 219 -22.69 -17.88 9.12
CA GLU A 219 -23.43 -19.05 9.60
C GLU A 219 -22.56 -20.31 9.78
N ARG A 220 -21.34 -20.32 9.21
CA ARG A 220 -20.36 -21.39 9.46
C ARG A 220 -19.81 -21.29 10.88
N ARG A 221 -19.34 -22.44 11.42
CA ARG A 221 -18.54 -22.39 12.64
C ARG A 221 -17.19 -21.72 12.35
N PRO A 222 -16.56 -21.04 13.32
CA PRO A 222 -15.28 -20.34 13.12
C PRO A 222 -14.21 -21.20 12.44
N ARG A 223 -14.04 -22.44 12.88
CA ARG A 223 -13.06 -23.39 12.31
C ARG A 223 -13.35 -23.76 10.85
N ASP A 224 -14.62 -23.86 10.46
CA ASP A 224 -15.01 -24.16 9.08
C ASP A 224 -14.75 -22.96 8.17
N ALA A 225 -15.02 -21.75 8.64
CA ALA A 225 -14.63 -20.50 7.96
C ALA A 225 -13.10 -20.40 7.83
N GLY A 226 -12.35 -20.78 8.86
CA GLY A 226 -10.88 -20.87 8.85
C GLY A 226 -10.36 -21.84 7.82
N SER A 227 -10.94 -23.02 7.73
CA SER A 227 -10.57 -24.04 6.72
C SER A 227 -10.84 -23.54 5.30
N ALA A 228 -11.98 -22.92 5.06
CA ALA A 228 -12.33 -22.34 3.76
C ALA A 228 -11.38 -21.20 3.36
N TRP A 229 -10.97 -20.37 4.30
CA TRP A 229 -9.98 -19.30 4.09
C TRP A 229 -8.57 -19.87 3.86
N GLY A 230 -8.25 -20.99 4.49
CA GLY A 230 -6.95 -21.65 4.46
C GLY A 230 -6.03 -21.28 5.61
N GLY A 231 -6.60 -21.14 6.80
CA GLY A 231 -5.86 -20.96 8.04
C GLY A 231 -6.51 -20.02 9.05
N VAL A 232 -5.85 -19.83 10.17
CA VAL A 232 -6.28 -19.06 11.36
C VAL A 232 -6.81 -17.64 11.07
N ASN A 233 -6.46 -17.05 9.92
CA ASN A 233 -6.98 -15.73 9.55
C ASN A 233 -8.48 -15.77 9.20
N GLY A 234 -8.99 -16.91 8.74
CA GLY A 234 -10.43 -17.08 8.50
C GLY A 234 -11.22 -17.19 9.79
N ASP A 235 -10.70 -17.93 10.80
CA ASP A 235 -11.30 -17.96 12.12
C ASP A 235 -11.40 -16.56 12.71
N ARG A 236 -10.28 -15.80 12.64
CA ARG A 236 -10.24 -14.42 13.11
C ARG A 236 -11.26 -13.53 12.39
N LEU A 237 -11.37 -13.65 11.05
CA LEU A 237 -12.33 -12.88 10.28
C LEU A 237 -13.76 -13.14 10.76
N TRP A 238 -14.09 -14.43 11.02
CA TRP A 238 -15.39 -14.79 11.56
C TRP A 238 -15.70 -14.05 12.87
N TYR A 239 -14.78 -14.08 13.84
CA TYR A 239 -14.95 -13.36 15.12
C TYR A 239 -15.06 -11.85 14.90
N LEU A 240 -14.23 -11.26 14.01
CA LEU A 240 -14.30 -9.84 13.70
C LEU A 240 -15.64 -9.43 13.09
N LEU A 241 -16.22 -10.24 12.18
CA LEU A 241 -17.54 -9.97 11.59
C LEU A 241 -18.66 -10.06 12.63
N HIS A 242 -18.46 -10.81 13.70
CA HIS A 242 -19.39 -10.92 14.83
C HIS A 242 -19.14 -9.85 15.92
N GLY A 243 -18.28 -8.87 15.68
CA GLY A 243 -18.07 -7.73 16.58
C GLY A 243 -16.97 -7.90 17.64
N PHE A 244 -16.24 -9.02 17.67
CA PHE A 244 -15.13 -9.19 18.61
C PHE A 244 -13.96 -8.27 18.25
N ASP A 245 -13.40 -7.54 19.21
CA ASP A 245 -12.17 -6.76 19.04
C ASP A 245 -10.95 -7.63 19.36
N LEU A 246 -10.30 -8.12 18.33
CA LEU A 246 -9.15 -9.02 18.48
C LEU A 246 -7.84 -8.23 18.30
N PRO A 247 -6.81 -8.49 19.14
CA PRO A 247 -5.52 -7.83 19.01
C PRO A 247 -4.91 -8.07 17.63
N GLU A 248 -4.31 -7.04 17.03
CA GLU A 248 -3.63 -7.18 15.75
C GLU A 248 -2.43 -8.13 15.85
N LYS A 249 -2.29 -9.00 14.86
CA LYS A 249 -1.07 -9.79 14.75
C LYS A 249 0.05 -8.92 14.20
N PRO A 250 1.19 -8.83 14.86
CA PRO A 250 2.32 -8.10 14.33
C PRO A 250 2.76 -8.70 12.98
N THR A 251 2.90 -7.86 11.98
CA THR A 251 3.42 -8.27 10.67
C THR A 251 4.93 -8.06 10.64
N GLN A 252 5.67 -9.09 10.23
CA GLN A 252 7.10 -8.98 9.98
C GLN A 252 7.35 -8.72 8.49
N ASN A 253 8.23 -7.77 8.20
CA ASN A 253 8.71 -7.58 6.84
C ASN A 253 9.49 -8.82 6.40
N ARG A 254 9.05 -9.47 5.34
CA ARG A 254 9.74 -10.64 4.76
C ARG A 254 10.51 -10.30 3.48
N THR A 255 10.22 -9.15 2.92
CA THR A 255 10.82 -8.70 1.66
C THR A 255 10.96 -7.18 1.63
N ILE A 256 11.95 -6.68 0.91
CA ILE A 256 12.12 -5.28 0.55
C ILE A 256 12.34 -5.21 -0.96
N GLY A 257 11.50 -4.48 -1.68
CA GLY A 257 11.61 -4.40 -3.13
C GLY A 257 10.99 -3.15 -3.72
N HIS A 258 11.33 -2.92 -4.99
CA HIS A 258 10.77 -1.85 -5.80
C HIS A 258 10.44 -2.37 -7.20
N SER A 259 9.38 -1.81 -7.79
CA SER A 259 9.04 -2.06 -9.19
C SER A 259 8.73 -0.75 -9.90
N HIS A 260 8.89 -0.73 -11.21
CA HIS A 260 8.62 0.43 -12.05
C HIS A 260 7.90 0.04 -13.33
N VAL A 261 6.82 0.77 -13.65
CA VAL A 261 6.13 0.66 -14.94
C VAL A 261 6.86 1.56 -15.92
N LEU A 262 7.27 0.99 -17.05
CA LEU A 262 8.14 1.65 -18.01
C LEU A 262 7.33 2.35 -19.11
N SER A 263 7.73 3.57 -19.46
CA SER A 263 7.22 4.25 -20.64
C SER A 263 7.59 3.46 -21.91
N PRO A 264 6.83 3.58 -23.00
CA PRO A 264 7.09 2.81 -24.24
C PRO A 264 8.55 2.91 -24.73
N ARG A 265 9.16 4.08 -24.62
CA ARG A 265 10.56 4.33 -25.04
C ARG A 265 11.60 3.58 -24.19
N LYS A 266 11.22 3.14 -22.97
CA LYS A 266 12.12 2.46 -22.01
C LYS A 266 11.89 0.95 -21.89
N ARG A 267 11.11 0.35 -22.79
CA ARG A 267 10.77 -1.10 -22.75
C ARG A 267 11.81 -2.01 -23.37
N GLY A 268 12.87 -1.45 -24.00
CA GLY A 268 13.97 -2.19 -24.59
C GLY A 268 14.96 -2.74 -23.57
N ARG A 269 15.89 -3.61 -24.03
CA ARG A 269 16.80 -4.38 -23.16
C ARG A 269 17.66 -3.51 -22.26
N GLU A 270 18.38 -2.53 -22.81
CA GLU A 270 19.31 -1.71 -22.02
C GLU A 270 18.58 -0.75 -21.05
N PRO A 271 17.54 0.00 -21.46
CA PRO A 271 16.76 0.81 -20.49
C PRO A 271 16.14 -0.01 -19.35
N VAL A 272 15.69 -1.24 -19.63
CA VAL A 272 15.17 -2.16 -18.59
C VAL A 272 16.27 -2.57 -17.64
N ARG A 273 17.48 -2.90 -18.15
CA ARG A 273 18.64 -3.25 -17.31
C ARG A 273 19.02 -2.12 -16.39
N LEU A 274 19.18 -0.90 -16.91
CA LEU A 274 19.52 0.28 -16.14
C LEU A 274 18.47 0.59 -15.08
N THR A 275 17.18 0.44 -15.42
CA THR A 275 16.09 0.59 -14.44
C THR A 275 16.17 -0.47 -13.36
N ALA A 276 16.40 -1.75 -13.70
CA ALA A 276 16.53 -2.83 -12.71
C ALA A 276 17.72 -2.60 -11.76
N ARG A 277 18.88 -2.13 -12.27
CA ARG A 277 20.04 -1.75 -11.44
C ARG A 277 19.70 -0.64 -10.45
N ARG A 278 19.02 0.42 -10.90
CA ARG A 278 18.55 1.51 -10.05
C ARG A 278 17.61 1.00 -8.95
N LEU A 279 16.67 0.11 -9.29
CA LEU A 279 15.75 -0.48 -8.30
C LEU A 279 16.49 -1.39 -7.30
N ALA A 280 17.52 -2.10 -7.73
CA ALA A 280 18.37 -2.92 -6.86
C ALA A 280 19.12 -2.06 -5.84
N LEU A 281 19.78 -0.98 -6.29
CA LEU A 281 20.46 -0.03 -5.42
C LEU A 281 19.51 0.60 -4.40
N LYS A 282 18.32 1.03 -4.86
CA LYS A 282 17.29 1.57 -3.97
C LYS A 282 16.81 0.55 -2.95
N SER A 283 16.68 -0.73 -3.35
CA SER A 283 16.29 -1.80 -2.43
C SER A 283 17.38 -2.10 -1.40
N ALA A 284 18.66 -2.11 -1.80
CA ALA A 284 19.82 -2.33 -0.91
C ALA A 284 19.98 -1.17 0.10
N SER A 285 19.88 0.09 -0.34
CA SER A 285 19.90 1.26 0.53
C SER A 285 18.75 1.21 1.56
N ARG A 286 17.55 0.86 1.13
CA ARG A 286 16.39 0.70 2.03
C ARG A 286 16.56 -0.46 3.01
N LEU A 287 17.22 -1.55 2.58
CA LEU A 287 17.54 -2.70 3.43
C LEU A 287 18.44 -2.25 4.58
N ARG A 288 19.56 -1.53 4.27
CA ARG A 288 20.50 -0.98 5.24
C ARG A 288 19.84 -0.01 6.22
N ARG A 289 19.05 0.94 5.72
CA ARG A 289 18.35 1.93 6.56
C ARG A 289 17.40 1.28 7.56
N LYS A 290 16.82 0.11 7.22
CA LYS A 290 15.93 -0.66 8.10
C LYS A 290 16.65 -1.68 8.97
N GLY A 291 18.00 -1.80 8.89
CA GLY A 291 18.78 -2.75 9.67
C GLY A 291 18.56 -4.21 9.28
N TYR A 292 18.29 -4.50 8.00
CA TYR A 292 18.11 -5.87 7.53
C TYR A 292 19.24 -6.30 6.59
N VAL A 293 19.48 -7.62 6.52
CA VAL A 293 20.24 -8.33 5.47
C VAL A 293 19.30 -9.18 4.62
N SER A 294 19.71 -9.55 3.42
CA SER A 294 18.93 -10.42 2.52
C SER A 294 19.75 -11.60 2.03
N ARG A 295 19.10 -12.74 1.83
CA ARG A 295 19.70 -13.97 1.28
C ARG A 295 19.16 -14.35 -0.09
N LEU A 296 18.21 -13.61 -0.64
CA LEU A 296 17.60 -13.92 -1.93
C LEU A 296 17.30 -12.65 -2.72
N LEU A 297 17.77 -12.58 -3.96
CA LEU A 297 17.38 -11.56 -4.93
C LEU A 297 16.39 -12.16 -5.91
N VAL A 298 15.26 -11.49 -6.12
CA VAL A 298 14.24 -11.84 -7.10
C VAL A 298 14.12 -10.73 -8.13
N LEU A 299 14.37 -11.06 -9.38
CA LEU A 299 14.06 -10.21 -10.54
C LEU A 299 12.71 -10.62 -11.11
N HIS A 300 11.81 -9.66 -11.28
CA HIS A 300 10.50 -9.91 -11.88
C HIS A 300 10.17 -8.88 -12.95
N ALA A 301 9.41 -9.31 -13.96
CA ALA A 301 9.02 -8.46 -15.08
C ALA A 301 7.62 -8.83 -15.59
N ARG A 302 6.93 -7.86 -16.18
CA ARG A 302 5.75 -8.09 -17.01
C ARG A 302 6.06 -7.67 -18.43
N PHE A 303 5.85 -8.57 -19.36
CA PHE A 303 5.90 -8.27 -20.77
C PHE A 303 4.67 -7.48 -21.21
N GLU A 304 4.75 -6.82 -22.35
CA GLU A 304 3.65 -5.98 -22.84
C GLU A 304 2.44 -6.81 -23.28
N ASP A 305 2.70 -7.95 -23.89
CA ASP A 305 1.73 -8.91 -24.44
C ASP A 305 1.13 -9.85 -23.39
N ASP A 306 1.62 -9.83 -22.14
CA ASP A 306 1.26 -10.82 -21.14
C ASP A 306 0.87 -10.16 -19.80
N LYS A 307 -0.26 -10.57 -19.25
CA LYS A 307 -0.70 -10.16 -17.90
C LYS A 307 0.01 -10.91 -16.78
N SER A 308 0.67 -12.02 -17.08
CA SER A 308 1.43 -12.80 -16.10
C SER A 308 2.71 -12.08 -15.67
N THR A 309 3.24 -12.46 -14.53
CA THR A 309 4.52 -11.94 -14.03
C THR A 309 5.58 -13.01 -14.17
N TRP A 310 6.55 -12.77 -15.06
CA TRP A 310 7.76 -13.58 -15.14
C TRP A 310 8.68 -13.31 -13.94
N ARG A 311 9.34 -14.35 -13.42
CA ARG A 311 10.22 -14.24 -12.25
C ARG A 311 11.43 -15.16 -12.38
N THR A 312 12.57 -14.69 -11.89
CA THR A 312 13.76 -15.50 -11.60
C THR A 312 14.40 -15.05 -10.31
N SER A 313 15.21 -15.89 -9.69
CA SER A 313 15.87 -15.58 -8.43
C SER A 313 17.28 -16.15 -8.37
N ILE A 314 18.09 -15.59 -7.46
CA ILE A 314 19.43 -16.07 -7.13
C ILE A 314 19.64 -15.91 -5.62
N LYS A 315 20.26 -16.92 -5.00
CA LYS A 315 20.69 -16.87 -3.62
C LYS A 315 21.83 -15.85 -3.47
N LEU A 316 21.83 -15.14 -2.35
CA LEU A 316 22.88 -14.22 -1.96
C LEU A 316 23.58 -14.77 -0.71
N PRO A 317 24.85 -14.44 -0.46
CA PRO A 317 25.36 -14.44 0.92
C PRO A 317 24.48 -13.50 1.76
N SER A 318 24.47 -13.67 3.07
CA SER A 318 23.69 -12.78 3.94
C SER A 318 24.25 -11.37 3.84
N THR A 319 23.64 -10.52 3.03
CA THR A 319 24.23 -9.22 2.66
C THR A 319 23.24 -8.07 2.68
N GLN A 320 23.76 -6.87 2.87
CA GLN A 320 23.12 -5.58 2.61
C GLN A 320 23.96 -4.71 1.66
N ASP A 321 25.02 -5.27 1.07
CA ASP A 321 25.94 -4.58 0.20
C ASP A 321 25.37 -4.34 -1.21
N SER A 322 25.50 -3.12 -1.71
CA SER A 322 24.99 -2.72 -3.03
C SER A 322 25.72 -3.41 -4.18
N PHE A 323 27.04 -3.67 -4.03
CA PHE A 323 27.85 -4.27 -5.10
C PHE A 323 27.53 -5.75 -5.27
N THR A 324 27.39 -6.48 -4.16
CA THR A 324 26.95 -7.89 -4.18
C THR A 324 25.57 -8.05 -4.81
N VAL A 325 24.63 -7.16 -4.44
CA VAL A 325 23.28 -7.16 -5.03
C VAL A 325 23.30 -6.86 -6.53
N LEU A 326 24.12 -5.89 -6.98
CA LEU A 326 24.25 -5.57 -8.40
C LEU A 326 24.91 -6.69 -9.20
N HIS A 327 25.96 -7.30 -8.67
CA HIS A 327 26.62 -8.44 -9.32
C HIS A 327 25.65 -9.61 -9.52
N ALA A 328 24.89 -9.94 -8.47
CA ALA A 328 23.85 -10.97 -8.54
C ALA A 328 22.74 -10.63 -9.56
N LEU A 329 22.31 -9.36 -9.61
CA LEU A 329 21.33 -8.91 -10.61
C LEU A 329 21.89 -9.09 -12.04
N ASP A 330 23.12 -8.63 -12.28
CA ASP A 330 23.75 -8.72 -13.62
C ASP A 330 23.92 -10.17 -14.05
N SER A 331 24.19 -11.11 -13.14
CA SER A 331 24.33 -12.54 -13.44
C SER A 331 23.00 -13.20 -13.85
N ILE A 332 21.85 -12.75 -13.34
CA ILE A 332 20.53 -13.33 -13.66
C ILE A 332 19.78 -12.56 -14.75
N TYR A 333 20.21 -11.34 -15.09
CA TYR A 333 19.56 -10.53 -16.12
C TYR A 333 19.49 -11.20 -17.49
N PRO A 334 20.51 -11.95 -17.96
CA PRO A 334 20.44 -12.71 -19.22
C PRO A 334 19.24 -13.66 -19.32
N ARG A 335 18.76 -14.22 -18.18
CA ARG A 335 17.57 -15.09 -18.16
C ARG A 335 16.30 -14.33 -18.56
N LEU A 336 16.19 -13.03 -18.21
CA LEU A 336 15.08 -12.18 -18.66
C LEU A 336 15.18 -11.91 -20.17
N VAL A 337 16.38 -11.66 -20.67
CA VAL A 337 16.62 -11.45 -22.11
C VAL A 337 16.24 -12.69 -22.91
N GLU A 338 16.62 -13.87 -22.45
CA GLU A 338 16.28 -15.14 -23.08
C GLU A 338 14.78 -15.38 -23.08
N ALA A 339 14.11 -15.17 -21.92
CA ALA A 339 12.65 -15.26 -21.82
C ALA A 339 11.93 -14.31 -22.80
N GLY A 340 12.50 -13.15 -23.11
CA GLY A 340 11.96 -12.22 -24.12
C GLY A 340 12.19 -12.65 -25.55
N ARG A 341 13.28 -13.37 -25.84
CA ARG A 341 13.61 -13.85 -27.22
C ARG A 341 12.63 -14.88 -27.74
N ILE A 342 12.14 -15.76 -26.87
CA ILE A 342 11.23 -16.85 -27.24
C ILE A 342 9.76 -16.41 -27.35
N ARG A 343 9.45 -15.13 -27.07
CA ARG A 343 8.08 -14.61 -27.13
C ARG A 343 7.74 -14.03 -28.50
N PRO A 344 6.51 -14.21 -28.97
CA PRO A 344 6.05 -13.65 -30.25
C PRO A 344 6.19 -12.12 -30.32
N GLY A 345 5.91 -11.42 -29.22
CA GLY A 345 6.05 -9.96 -29.11
C GLY A 345 7.48 -9.47 -28.85
N GLY A 346 8.47 -10.37 -28.79
CA GLY A 346 9.85 -10.04 -28.51
C GLY A 346 10.11 -9.50 -27.10
N PHE A 347 11.23 -8.76 -26.95
CA PHE A 347 11.60 -8.17 -25.67
C PHE A 347 10.98 -6.78 -25.52
N ALA A 348 9.74 -6.73 -25.02
CA ALA A 348 9.05 -5.48 -24.64
C ALA A 348 8.55 -5.59 -23.20
N ILE A 349 9.27 -4.98 -22.26
CA ILE A 349 8.97 -5.05 -20.83
C ILE A 349 8.13 -3.85 -20.41
N ARG A 350 6.89 -4.10 -20.00
CA ARG A 350 6.00 -3.08 -19.45
C ARG A 350 6.36 -2.69 -18.01
N MET A 351 6.81 -3.65 -17.21
CA MET A 351 7.17 -3.42 -15.79
C MET A 351 8.37 -4.28 -15.43
N VAL A 352 9.32 -3.71 -14.71
CA VAL A 352 10.43 -4.44 -14.09
C VAL A 352 10.47 -4.14 -12.59
N GLY A 353 10.88 -5.14 -11.79
CA GLY A 353 11.07 -4.96 -10.37
C GLY A 353 12.13 -5.87 -9.79
N VAL A 354 12.73 -5.41 -8.69
CA VAL A 354 13.73 -6.13 -7.91
C VAL A 354 13.24 -6.23 -6.48
N THR A 355 13.30 -7.43 -5.91
CA THR A 355 12.89 -7.72 -4.53
C THR A 355 14.01 -8.47 -3.83
N LEU A 356 14.43 -7.96 -2.68
CA LEU A 356 15.30 -8.63 -1.71
C LEU A 356 14.40 -9.38 -0.74
N ALA A 357 14.55 -10.69 -0.66
CA ALA A 357 13.73 -11.59 0.13
C ALA A 357 14.59 -12.38 1.13
N GLU A 358 13.94 -13.21 1.96
CA GLU A 358 14.59 -13.92 3.05
C GLU A 358 15.41 -12.96 3.92
N ILE A 359 14.74 -11.85 4.32
CA ILE A 359 15.40 -10.80 5.12
C ILE A 359 15.43 -11.18 6.59
N ALA A 360 16.56 -10.86 7.26
CA ALA A 360 16.76 -11.00 8.70
C ALA A 360 17.32 -9.70 9.28
N GLN A 361 17.13 -9.46 10.58
CA GLN A 361 17.76 -8.31 11.24
C GLN A 361 19.27 -8.50 11.33
N VAL A 362 20.04 -7.41 11.19
CA VAL A 362 21.48 -7.39 11.40
C VAL A 362 21.79 -7.74 12.85
N GLY A 363 22.78 -8.59 13.09
CA GLY A 363 23.20 -9.01 14.45
C GLY A 363 22.60 -10.33 14.92
N GLY A 364 21.70 -10.96 14.14
CA GLY A 364 21.23 -12.32 14.40
C GLY A 364 22.11 -13.43 13.77
N GLU A 365 23.23 -13.07 13.16
CA GLU A 365 24.12 -14.00 12.46
C GLU A 365 25.42 -14.20 13.26
N GLN A 366 25.85 -15.47 13.30
CA GLN A 366 27.15 -15.81 13.83
C GLN A 366 28.22 -15.32 12.85
N GLU A 367 28.99 -14.29 13.23
CA GLU A 367 30.15 -13.85 12.45
C GLU A 367 31.18 -14.99 12.36
N SER A 368 31.73 -15.23 11.18
CA SER A 368 32.80 -16.21 11.02
C SER A 368 34.04 -15.72 11.75
N LEU A 369 34.51 -16.50 12.72
CA LEU A 369 35.68 -16.20 13.52
C LEU A 369 36.98 -16.05 12.68
N PHE A 370 36.99 -16.56 11.45
CA PHE A 370 38.14 -16.63 10.56
C PHE A 370 38.18 -15.50 9.50
N ALA A 371 37.14 -14.66 9.41
CA ALA A 371 37.06 -13.59 8.41
C ALA A 371 38.09 -12.46 8.57
N ALA A 372 38.80 -12.40 9.68
CA ALA A 372 39.72 -11.32 9.97
C ALA A 372 41.17 -11.55 9.50
N LEU A 373 41.51 -12.74 8.98
CA LEU A 373 42.92 -13.19 8.78
C LEU A 373 43.41 -13.18 7.33
N ASP A 374 42.53 -13.04 6.32
CA ASP A 374 42.92 -13.05 4.93
C ASP A 374 42.42 -11.79 4.19
N PRO A 375 43.29 -10.93 3.63
CA PRO A 375 42.89 -9.75 2.83
C PRO A 375 42.11 -10.08 1.56
N ASP A 376 42.23 -11.29 1.02
CA ASP A 376 41.55 -11.78 -0.15
C ASP A 376 40.28 -12.59 0.22
N ASP A 377 39.96 -12.72 1.52
CA ASP A 377 38.76 -13.37 1.98
C ASP A 377 37.51 -12.63 1.41
N PRO A 378 36.56 -13.35 0.84
CA PRO A 378 35.29 -12.80 0.40
C PRO A 378 34.56 -11.94 1.44
N LEU A 379 34.70 -12.24 2.71
CA LEU A 379 34.16 -11.49 3.86
C LEU A 379 34.88 -10.14 4.09
N ALA A 380 36.19 -10.07 3.95
CA ALA A 380 36.94 -8.82 4.03
C ALA A 380 36.59 -7.89 2.87
N ARG A 381 36.40 -8.44 1.67
CA ARG A 381 35.91 -7.71 0.49
C ARG A 381 34.52 -7.19 0.69
N GLU A 382 33.60 -8.00 1.26
CA GLU A 382 32.22 -7.60 1.56
C GLU A 382 32.19 -6.47 2.61
N THR A 383 33.04 -6.50 3.61
CA THR A 383 33.13 -5.44 4.63
C THR A 383 33.55 -4.10 4.01
N ARG A 384 34.51 -4.09 3.06
CA ARG A 384 34.95 -2.87 2.35
C ARG A 384 33.83 -2.33 1.46
N THR A 385 33.17 -3.18 0.67
CA THR A 385 32.08 -2.77 -0.24
C THR A 385 30.86 -2.31 0.52
N LEU A 386 30.56 -2.89 1.69
CA LEU A 386 29.52 -2.43 2.58
C LEU A 386 29.82 -1.04 3.16
N SER A 387 31.07 -0.80 3.59
CA SER A 387 31.50 0.52 4.08
C SER A 387 31.34 1.59 2.99
N LEU A 388 31.72 1.26 1.75
CA LEU A 388 31.52 2.12 0.59
C LEU A 388 30.03 2.36 0.31
N SER A 389 29.19 1.32 0.36
CA SER A 389 27.75 1.44 0.21
C SER A 389 27.12 2.37 1.24
N LYS A 390 27.54 2.29 2.51
CA LYS A 390 27.12 3.19 3.60
C LYS A 390 27.59 4.63 3.37
N ALA A 391 28.80 4.83 2.86
CA ALA A 391 29.34 6.16 2.53
C ALA A 391 28.55 6.79 1.38
N MET A 392 28.21 6.00 0.34
CA MET A 392 27.36 6.46 -0.77
C MET A 392 25.95 6.82 -0.30
N ASP A 393 25.36 6.07 0.62
CA ASP A 393 24.05 6.41 1.19
C ASP A 393 24.10 7.77 1.89
N ARG A 394 25.14 8.03 2.72
CA ARG A 394 25.33 9.33 3.40
C ARG A 394 25.52 10.50 2.43
N ILE A 395 26.28 10.29 1.34
CA ILE A 395 26.47 11.32 0.31
C ILE A 395 25.12 11.60 -0.39
N ASN A 396 24.39 10.57 -0.77
CA ASN A 396 23.11 10.71 -1.44
C ASN A 396 22.02 11.32 -0.53
N GLU A 397 22.10 11.11 0.77
CA GLU A 397 21.22 11.77 1.75
C GLU A 397 21.55 13.26 1.91
N LYS A 398 22.82 13.61 1.91
CA LYS A 398 23.29 15.00 2.10
C LYS A 398 23.20 15.87 0.84
N PHE A 399 23.49 15.30 -0.33
CA PHE A 399 23.63 16.05 -1.59
C PHE A 399 22.53 15.72 -2.63
N GLY A 400 21.52 14.97 -2.21
CA GLY A 400 20.39 14.57 -3.07
C GLY A 400 20.58 13.20 -3.71
N ARG A 401 19.46 12.60 -4.11
CA ARG A 401 19.41 11.24 -4.67
C ARG A 401 20.24 11.15 -5.94
N HIS A 402 21.09 10.14 -5.98
CA HIS A 402 21.98 9.86 -7.12
C HIS A 402 23.13 10.86 -7.30
N ALA A 403 23.50 11.63 -6.26
CA ALA A 403 24.77 12.39 -6.27
C ALA A 403 25.96 11.46 -6.53
N VAL A 404 25.91 10.24 -5.98
CA VAL A 404 26.85 9.15 -6.29
C VAL A 404 26.07 7.87 -6.62
N SER A 405 26.47 7.18 -7.68
CA SER A 405 25.86 5.91 -8.11
C SER A 405 26.91 4.90 -8.57
N VAL A 406 26.56 3.60 -8.62
CA VAL A 406 27.45 2.53 -9.06
C VAL A 406 27.17 2.19 -10.54
N GLY A 407 28.13 2.50 -11.40
CA GLY A 407 28.09 2.17 -12.82
C GLY A 407 27.12 3.00 -13.63
N PRO A 408 26.82 2.59 -14.89
CA PRO A 408 25.96 3.36 -15.75
C PRO A 408 24.56 3.44 -15.20
N MET A 409 24.03 4.66 -15.12
CA MET A 409 22.67 4.99 -14.76
C MET A 409 21.96 5.57 -15.97
N ASP A 410 20.65 5.42 -16.02
CA ASP A 410 19.84 6.11 -17.01
C ASP A 410 20.01 7.63 -16.83
N GLY A 411 20.84 8.23 -17.67
CA GLY A 411 21.22 9.66 -17.60
C GLY A 411 20.11 10.64 -17.98
N SER A 412 18.90 10.17 -18.22
CA SER A 412 17.77 11.04 -18.47
C SER A 412 17.32 11.75 -17.17
N ARG A 413 17.81 12.96 -16.94
CA ARG A 413 17.29 13.91 -15.94
C ARG A 413 15.78 14.15 -16.08
N ILE A 414 15.17 13.69 -17.15
CA ILE A 414 13.78 13.94 -17.54
C ILE A 414 12.79 13.03 -16.79
N ASP A 415 13.21 11.88 -16.30
CA ASP A 415 12.37 11.00 -15.48
C ASP A 415 12.66 11.15 -13.98
N ARG A 416 12.73 12.36 -13.50
CA ARG A 416 12.51 12.62 -12.07
C ARG A 416 11.04 12.35 -11.76
N VAL A 417 10.69 11.06 -11.77
CA VAL A 417 9.50 10.63 -11.09
C VAL A 417 9.80 10.83 -9.61
N GLY A 418 9.37 11.99 -9.08
CA GLY A 418 9.53 12.35 -7.68
C GLY A 418 9.07 11.25 -6.73
N THR A 419 9.33 11.42 -5.46
CA THR A 419 8.80 10.54 -4.42
C THR A 419 7.31 10.40 -4.58
N LYS A 420 6.81 9.16 -4.62
CA LYS A 420 5.38 8.85 -4.78
C LYS A 420 4.87 8.20 -3.52
N ILE A 421 3.66 8.58 -3.16
CA ILE A 421 2.90 7.89 -2.13
C ILE A 421 2.60 6.48 -2.63
N ALA A 422 2.92 5.47 -1.81
CA ALA A 422 2.63 4.08 -2.09
C ALA A 422 1.74 3.51 -0.99
N PHE A 423 0.92 2.53 -1.33
CA PHE A 423 0.13 1.79 -0.36
C PHE A 423 1.01 1.31 0.80
N GLY A 424 0.65 1.66 2.03
CA GLY A 424 1.35 1.27 3.24
C GLY A 424 2.64 2.05 3.56
N ARG A 425 2.95 3.13 2.84
CA ARG A 425 4.01 4.06 3.20
C ARG A 425 3.66 5.49 2.77
N ILE A 426 3.59 6.37 3.75
CA ILE A 426 3.55 7.82 3.54
C ILE A 426 5.00 8.30 3.61
N PRO A 427 5.53 8.97 2.57
CA PRO A 427 6.85 9.58 2.61
C PRO A 427 6.87 10.77 3.57
N ASN A 428 8.02 11.09 4.16
CA ASN A 428 8.19 12.35 4.86
C ASN A 428 8.29 13.51 3.86
N LEU A 429 7.93 14.72 4.28
CA LEU A 429 8.01 15.92 3.42
C LEU A 429 9.42 16.17 2.88
N ASP A 430 10.44 15.95 3.69
CA ASP A 430 11.86 16.07 3.29
C ASP A 430 12.21 15.20 2.07
N GLU A 431 11.52 14.07 1.88
CA GLU A 431 11.75 13.20 0.72
C GLU A 431 11.30 13.81 -0.62
N PHE A 432 10.59 14.93 -0.62
CA PHE A 432 10.14 15.62 -1.83
C PHE A 432 11.04 16.79 -2.19
N HIS A 433 11.84 17.30 -1.25
CA HIS A 433 12.79 18.40 -1.45
C HIS A 433 14.17 17.90 -1.93
N GLU A 434 14.39 16.59 -1.99
CA GLU A 434 15.64 15.92 -2.42
C GLU A 434 15.72 15.68 -3.94
#